data_6cd3c658f070938ab1990bf32e069802
#
_entry.id   6cd3c658f070938ab1990bf32e069802
#
_cell.length_a   1.000
_cell.length_b   1.000
_cell.length_c   1.000
_cell.angle_alpha   90.00
_cell.angle_beta   90.00
_cell.angle_gamma   90.00
#
_symmetry.space_group_name_H-M   'P 1'
#
loop_
_entity.id
_entity.type
_entity.pdbx_description
1 polymer ?
#
loop_
_entity_poly.entity_id
_entity_poly.type
_entity_poly.pdbx_seq_one_letter_code
_entity_poly.pdbx_strand_id
1 'polypeptide(L)'
;MKMVYASATKGTFALHAAVLTTAHKLGLSSEYFDELKYSKPDILSAMERMIPRIPLDAARWEGEMHEIANTFSDTGVTPKFHQGSADIM
;
A
#
# COMPACT_ATOMS: atom_id res chain seq x y z
N MET A 1 -18.26 -7.37 -1.88
CA MET A 1 -17.16 -8.08 -1.19
C MET A 1 -15.83 -7.91 -1.88
N LYS A 2 -15.79 -8.07 -3.19
CA LYS A 2 -14.55 -7.96 -3.98
C LYS A 2 -13.83 -6.62 -3.79
N MET A 3 -14.55 -5.51 -3.86
CA MET A 3 -13.96 -4.17 -3.69
C MET A 3 -13.48 -3.93 -2.25
N VAL A 4 -14.21 -4.44 -1.28
CA VAL A 4 -13.81 -4.31 0.14
C VAL A 4 -12.53 -5.09 0.40
N TYR A 5 -12.46 -6.32 -0.07
CA TYR A 5 -11.24 -7.12 0.06
C TYR A 5 -10.05 -6.47 -0.65
N ALA A 6 -10.25 -6.03 -1.88
CA ALA A 6 -9.21 -5.37 -2.67
C ALA A 6 -8.73 -4.08 -2.01
N SER A 7 -9.62 -3.35 -1.33
CA SER A 7 -9.24 -2.12 -0.63
C SER A 7 -8.21 -2.38 0.45
N ALA A 8 -8.37 -3.46 1.20
CA ALA A 8 -7.43 -3.82 2.26
C ALA A 8 -6.10 -4.32 1.69
N THR A 9 -6.14 -5.22 0.71
CA THR A 9 -4.91 -5.80 0.16
C THR A 9 -4.10 -4.79 -0.63
N LYS A 10 -4.72 -4.10 -1.57
CA LYS A 10 -4.01 -3.15 -2.44
C LYS A 10 -3.71 -1.83 -1.73
N GLY A 11 -4.60 -1.38 -0.85
CA GLY A 11 -4.33 -0.22 -0.01
C GLY A 11 -3.14 -0.45 0.91
N THR A 12 -3.01 -1.65 1.45
CA THR A 12 -1.86 -2.03 2.27
C THR A 12 -0.57 -2.01 1.45
N PHE A 13 -0.60 -2.51 0.21
CA PHE A 13 0.55 -2.47 -0.67
C PHE A 13 0.98 -1.02 -0.95
N ALA A 14 0.05 -0.15 -1.25
CA ALA A 14 0.34 1.27 -1.49
C ALA A 14 0.93 1.94 -0.25
N LEU A 15 0.38 1.64 0.93
CA LEU A 15 0.90 2.15 2.18
C LEU A 15 2.35 1.73 2.39
N HIS A 16 2.65 0.45 2.21
CA HIS A 16 4.02 -0.03 2.36
C HIS A 16 4.98 0.61 1.37
N ALA A 17 4.55 0.77 0.11
CA ALA A 17 5.37 1.45 -0.89
C ALA A 17 5.70 2.89 -0.48
N ALA A 18 4.71 3.62 0.03
CA ALA A 18 4.90 4.99 0.51
C ALA A 18 5.84 5.05 1.71
N VAL A 19 5.65 4.16 2.67
CA VAL A 19 6.48 4.12 3.89
C VAL A 19 7.93 3.77 3.54
N LEU A 20 8.14 2.77 2.70
CA LEU A 20 9.49 2.37 2.29
C LEU A 20 10.21 3.48 1.52
N THR A 21 9.51 4.15 0.62
CA THR A 21 10.06 5.27 -0.13
C THR A 21 10.45 6.42 0.81
N THR A 22 9.57 6.74 1.76
CA THR A 22 9.82 7.79 2.74
C THR A 22 11.00 7.47 3.62
N ALA A 23 11.06 6.23 4.14
CA ALA A 23 12.19 5.79 4.96
C ALA A 23 13.51 5.87 4.20
N HIS A 24 13.51 5.47 2.92
CA HIS A 24 14.70 5.56 2.09
C HIS A 24 15.16 7.01 1.91
N LYS A 25 14.24 7.92 1.61
CA LYS A 25 14.55 9.34 1.43
C LYS A 25 15.08 9.99 2.70
N LEU A 26 14.65 9.51 3.86
CA LEU A 26 15.13 10.01 5.15
C LEU A 26 16.40 9.30 5.65
N GLY A 27 16.91 8.34 4.91
CA GLY A 27 18.08 7.56 5.33
C GLY A 27 17.81 6.59 6.47
N LEU A 28 16.56 6.17 6.65
CA LEU A 28 16.11 5.35 7.77
C LEU A 28 15.77 3.89 7.40
N SER A 29 16.09 3.45 6.17
CA SER A 29 15.69 2.11 5.72
C SER A 29 16.18 1.00 6.63
N SER A 30 17.47 1.00 7.01
CA SER A 30 18.03 -0.02 7.89
C SER A 30 17.36 -0.02 9.26
N GLU A 31 17.20 1.14 9.86
CA GLU A 31 16.57 1.26 11.17
C GLU A 31 15.12 0.79 11.13
N TYR A 32 14.40 1.12 10.06
CA TYR A 32 13.01 0.72 9.88
C TYR A 32 12.89 -0.81 9.75
N PHE A 33 13.72 -1.44 8.92
CA PHE A 33 13.70 -2.89 8.77
C PHE A 33 14.08 -3.61 10.07
N ASP A 34 15.07 -3.12 10.80
CA ASP A 34 15.45 -3.68 12.08
C ASP A 34 14.31 -3.61 13.09
N GLU A 35 13.61 -2.47 13.15
CA GLU A 35 12.48 -2.30 14.05
C GLU A 35 11.32 -3.22 13.67
N LEU A 36 11.01 -3.35 12.38
CA LEU A 36 9.96 -4.28 11.92
C LEU A 36 10.30 -5.72 12.28
N LYS A 37 11.56 -6.11 12.07
CA LYS A 37 12.00 -7.46 12.38
C LYS A 37 11.81 -7.78 13.87
N TYR A 38 12.03 -6.80 14.73
CA TYR A 38 11.87 -6.94 16.17
C TYR A 38 10.41 -6.92 16.61
N SER A 39 9.64 -5.90 16.17
CA SER A 39 8.31 -5.62 16.72
C SER A 39 7.16 -6.13 15.85
N LYS A 40 7.35 -6.24 14.54
CA LYS A 40 6.29 -6.61 13.59
C LYS A 40 6.82 -7.52 12.47
N PRO A 41 7.33 -8.73 12.82
CA PRO A 41 7.90 -9.63 11.81
C PRO A 41 6.91 -10.05 10.73
N ASP A 42 5.62 -10.12 11.03
CA ASP A 42 4.59 -10.48 10.05
C ASP A 42 4.44 -9.40 8.98
N ILE A 43 4.52 -8.13 9.38
CA ILE A 43 4.48 -7.02 8.43
C ILE A 43 5.71 -7.07 7.52
N LEU A 44 6.89 -7.31 8.08
CA LEU A 44 8.12 -7.42 7.29
C LEU A 44 8.02 -8.55 6.27
N SER A 45 7.53 -9.71 6.66
CA SER A 45 7.34 -10.85 5.75
C SER A 45 6.37 -10.53 4.63
N ALA A 46 5.26 -9.85 4.95
CA ALA A 46 4.29 -9.43 3.94
C ALA A 46 4.89 -8.45 2.93
N MET A 47 5.69 -7.50 3.42
CA MET A 47 6.38 -6.53 2.57
C MET A 47 7.37 -7.21 1.63
N GLU A 48 8.14 -8.17 2.11
CA GLU A 48 9.11 -8.89 1.31
C GLU A 48 8.44 -9.66 0.16
N ARG A 49 7.24 -10.19 0.39
CA ARG A 49 6.46 -10.86 -0.66
C ARG A 49 5.88 -9.87 -1.67
N MET A 50 5.54 -8.67 -1.23
CA MET A 50 4.86 -7.66 -2.03
C MET A 50 5.82 -6.89 -2.96
N ILE A 51 7.01 -6.54 -2.46
CA ILE A 51 7.94 -5.65 -3.16
C ILE A 51 8.23 -6.08 -4.59
N PRO A 52 8.55 -7.36 -4.89
CA PRO A 52 8.83 -7.78 -6.26
C PRO A 52 7.65 -7.66 -7.22
N ARG A 53 6.43 -7.59 -6.70
CA ARG A 53 5.21 -7.52 -7.51
C ARG A 53 4.84 -6.11 -7.93
N ILE A 54 5.27 -5.09 -7.18
CA ILE A 54 4.89 -3.71 -7.44
C ILE A 54 5.21 -3.27 -8.86
N PRO A 55 6.43 -3.45 -9.39
CA PRO A 55 6.74 -3.00 -10.75
C PRO A 55 5.92 -3.72 -11.83
N LEU A 56 5.48 -4.94 -11.55
CA LEU A 56 4.74 -5.75 -12.52
C LEU A 56 3.26 -5.33 -12.62
N ASP A 57 2.67 -4.90 -11.50
CA ASP A 57 1.23 -4.71 -11.38
C ASP A 57 0.80 -3.26 -11.14
N ALA A 58 1.75 -2.34 -10.95
CA ALA A 58 1.45 -0.96 -10.52
C ALA A 58 0.44 -0.24 -11.41
N ALA A 59 0.60 -0.34 -12.73
CA ALA A 59 -0.30 0.34 -13.67
C ALA A 59 -1.74 -0.18 -13.58
N ARG A 60 -1.89 -1.49 -13.43
CA ARG A 60 -3.22 -2.11 -13.25
C ARG A 60 -3.83 -1.68 -11.92
N TRP A 61 -3.04 -1.66 -10.87
CA TRP A 61 -3.50 -1.30 -9.52
C TRP A 61 -3.95 0.16 -9.44
N GLU A 62 -3.35 1.05 -10.22
CA GLU A 62 -3.78 2.45 -10.27
C GLU A 62 -5.26 2.56 -10.63
N GLY A 63 -5.69 1.88 -11.71
CA GLY A 63 -7.10 1.86 -12.11
C GLY A 63 -8.00 1.24 -11.05
N GLU A 64 -7.56 0.15 -10.44
CA GLU A 64 -8.30 -0.50 -9.37
C GLU A 64 -8.45 0.40 -8.14
N MET A 65 -7.44 1.20 -7.81
CA MET A 65 -7.53 2.15 -6.70
C MET A 65 -8.61 3.21 -6.93
N HIS A 66 -8.77 3.68 -8.16
CA HIS A 66 -9.85 4.63 -8.49
C HIS A 66 -11.23 3.99 -8.35
N GLU A 67 -11.39 2.74 -8.75
CA GLU A 67 -12.64 2.00 -8.56
C GLU A 67 -12.98 1.82 -7.08
N ILE A 68 -11.98 1.48 -6.27
CA ILE A 68 -12.14 1.35 -4.82
C ILE A 68 -12.51 2.68 -4.19
N ALA A 69 -11.87 3.76 -4.59
CA ALA A 69 -12.18 5.10 -4.11
C ALA A 69 -13.65 5.46 -4.38
N ASN A 70 -14.15 5.14 -5.56
CA ASN A 70 -15.55 5.37 -5.91
C ASN A 70 -16.50 4.56 -5.03
N THR A 71 -16.15 3.29 -4.75
CA THR A 71 -16.94 2.44 -3.86
C THR A 71 -17.02 3.05 -2.45
N PHE A 72 -15.92 3.56 -1.94
CA PHE A 72 -15.90 4.23 -0.64
C PHE A 72 -16.77 5.47 -0.65
N SER A 73 -16.62 6.31 -1.67
CA SER A 73 -17.43 7.52 -1.83
C SER A 73 -18.92 7.21 -1.83
N ASP A 74 -19.33 6.16 -2.53
CA ASP A 74 -20.72 5.73 -2.62
C ASP A 74 -21.32 5.35 -1.26
N THR A 75 -20.48 4.93 -0.31
CA THR A 75 -20.93 4.56 1.03
C THR A 75 -20.76 5.69 2.06
N GLY A 76 -20.33 6.87 1.63
CA GLY A 76 -20.10 8.01 2.51
C GLY A 76 -18.76 7.99 3.24
N VAL A 77 -17.85 7.09 2.87
CA VAL A 77 -16.49 7.03 3.42
C VAL A 77 -15.55 7.77 2.47
N THR A 78 -14.58 8.49 3.01
CA THR A 78 -13.69 9.29 2.19
C THR A 78 -13.00 8.47 1.10
N PRO A 79 -13.01 8.94 -0.16
CA PRO A 79 -12.26 8.29 -1.24
C PRO A 79 -10.77 8.65 -1.24
N LYS A 80 -10.35 9.58 -0.39
CA LYS A 80 -8.99 10.17 -0.45
C LYS A 80 -7.89 9.19 -0.17
N PHE A 81 -8.13 8.17 0.68
CA PHE A 81 -7.12 7.17 0.97
C PHE A 81 -6.69 6.42 -0.30
N HIS A 82 -7.65 5.92 -1.06
CA HIS A 82 -7.35 5.17 -2.28
C HIS A 82 -7.02 6.06 -3.47
N GLN A 83 -7.50 7.30 -3.49
CA GLN A 83 -7.01 8.28 -4.46
C GLN A 83 -5.52 8.56 -4.26
N GLY A 84 -5.09 8.75 -3.01
CA GLY A 84 -3.68 8.88 -2.67
C GLY A 84 -2.88 7.61 -3.00
N SER A 85 -3.48 6.44 -2.78
CA SER A 85 -2.86 5.17 -3.15
C SER A 85 -2.62 5.06 -4.66
N ALA A 86 -3.56 5.54 -5.47
CA ALA A 86 -3.39 5.58 -6.93
C ALA A 86 -2.21 6.48 -7.32
N ASP A 87 -2.02 7.59 -6.63
CA ASP A 87 -0.91 8.52 -6.90
C ASP A 87 0.45 7.87 -6.62
N ILE A 88 0.51 6.94 -5.69
CA ILE A 88 1.74 6.22 -5.35
C ILE A 88 2.08 5.18 -6.43
N MET A 89 1.08 4.56 -7.00
CA MET A 89 1.24 3.56 -8.05
C MET A 89 1.48 4.22 -9.40
#